data_5e0d2400fcbd4788969c578790561c47
#
_entry.id   5e0d2400fcbd4788969c578790561c47
#
_cell.length_a   1.000
_cell.length_b   1.000
_cell.length_c   1.000
_cell.angle_alpha   90.00
_cell.angle_beta   90.00
_cell.angle_gamma   90.00
#
_symmetry.space_group_name_H-M   'P 1'
#
loop_
_entity.id
_entity.type
_entity.pdbx_description
1 polymer ?
#
loop_
_entity_poly.entity_id
_entity_poly.type
_entity_poly.pdbx_seq_one_letter_code
_entity_poly.pdbx_strand_id
1 'polypeptide(L)'
;MKVSMKNWRQSRMNQFWLHTLLRTYSSVMIIIIASFAILLSYADWDSREKEAQRVAQRVTARTVSEIEYYHRESTQIAQALVENQARIEGIYKYFSLSMPDYFYWQLERKASPYVSVSLHENVDDLYVRNDFVTGVAIAFQDYKEVYVSTKDKRSGEKIRAEDFKPAGNSFAIPVSDPVSDQDLGVIYISLDPAVLYHAIDNTRGHTPTAVTVTSPFDTEIFHIGETVDKESENWLVGLTSHGYQVQVAVPKNFVLQGTVTSSALIVSLSLLFIVILYLTLRQTFANYQKQVVDLVDSIQAIAQGEEGLRIDTLEKDQELLLIAETTNDMLDRLEKNIHDIYQLELSQKDANMRALQAQINPHFMYNTLEFLRMYAVMQSQDELADIIYEFSSLLRNNISDERETLLKQELEFCRKYSYLCMVRYPKSIAYGFKIDPELENMKIPKFTLQPLVENYFAHGVDHRRTDNVISIKALKQDGFVEILVVDNGRGMSVEKLTSIREKLSQRHFEHQASYSDQRQSIGIVNVHERFVLYFGDRYAITIESTEQAGVQYRITIQDE
;
A
#
# COMPACT_ATOMS: atom_id res chain seq x y z
N MET A 1 4.46 30.22 13.11
CA MET A 1 4.47 28.85 13.63
C MET A 1 4.27 27.78 12.54
N LYS A 2 3.32 27.90 11.59
CA LYS A 2 3.09 26.91 10.48
C LYS A 2 4.28 26.68 9.53
N VAL A 3 5.12 27.66 9.26
CA VAL A 3 6.30 27.54 8.35
C VAL A 3 7.44 26.74 9.02
N SER A 4 7.62 26.88 10.34
CA SER A 4 8.60 26.11 11.11
C SER A 4 8.26 24.62 11.19
N MET A 5 6.97 24.27 11.31
CA MET A 5 6.49 22.88 11.31
C MET A 5 6.70 22.19 9.95
N LYS A 6 6.50 22.89 8.83
CA LYS A 6 6.67 22.32 7.49
C LYS A 6 8.14 22.00 7.19
N ASN A 7 9.04 22.90 7.59
CA ASN A 7 10.50 22.70 7.46
C ASN A 7 11.01 21.59 8.40
N TRP A 8 10.42 21.46 9.59
CA TRP A 8 10.76 20.41 10.55
C TRP A 8 10.26 19.02 10.09
N ARG A 9 9.04 18.94 9.51
CA ARG A 9 8.52 17.72 8.86
C ARG A 9 9.42 17.28 7.70
N GLN A 10 9.86 18.19 6.86
CA GLN A 10 10.72 17.89 5.71
C GLN A 10 12.13 17.46 6.12
N SER A 11 12.67 18.03 7.20
CA SER A 11 13.96 17.64 7.79
C SER A 11 13.92 16.24 8.43
N ARG A 12 12.84 15.89 9.15
CA ARG A 12 12.66 14.54 9.71
C ARG A 12 12.33 13.48 8.66
N MET A 13 11.57 13.82 7.62
CA MET A 13 11.32 12.89 6.51
C MET A 13 12.61 12.41 5.84
N ASN A 14 13.63 13.27 5.74
CA ASN A 14 14.95 12.90 5.22
C ASN A 14 15.79 12.05 6.19
N GLN A 15 15.47 12.02 7.47
CA GLN A 15 16.17 11.24 8.49
C GLN A 15 15.57 9.84 8.70
N PHE A 16 14.45 9.51 8.10
CA PHE A 16 13.88 8.18 8.24
C PHE A 16 14.74 7.16 7.48
N TRP A 17 15.23 6.19 8.20
CA TRP A 17 15.97 5.01 7.73
C TRP A 17 15.24 4.26 6.59
N LEU A 18 13.95 4.51 6.43
CA LEU A 18 13.10 3.95 5.38
C LEU A 18 13.58 4.29 3.95
N HIS A 19 14.05 5.52 3.69
CA HIS A 19 14.61 5.88 2.37
C HIS A 19 15.91 5.11 2.07
N THR A 20 16.72 4.90 3.11
CA THR A 20 17.93 4.10 2.99
C THR A 20 17.58 2.63 2.73
N LEU A 21 16.59 2.08 3.42
CA LEU A 21 16.08 0.73 3.19
C LEU A 21 15.54 0.56 1.77
N LEU A 22 14.66 1.45 1.30
CA LEU A 22 14.15 1.39 -0.07
C LEU A 22 15.30 1.39 -1.09
N ARG A 23 16.29 2.27 -0.90
CA ARG A 23 17.45 2.37 -1.80
C ARG A 23 18.29 1.10 -1.78
N THR A 24 18.57 0.54 -0.60
CA THR A 24 19.37 -0.69 -0.47
C THR A 24 18.63 -1.90 -1.03
N TYR A 25 17.36 -2.12 -0.69
CA TYR A 25 16.57 -3.22 -1.25
C TYR A 25 16.43 -3.12 -2.77
N SER A 26 16.10 -1.93 -3.29
CA SER A 26 16.02 -1.72 -4.74
C SER A 26 17.34 -2.00 -5.42
N SER A 27 18.47 -1.56 -4.87
CA SER A 27 19.81 -1.82 -5.44
C SER A 27 20.16 -3.31 -5.44
N VAL A 28 19.90 -4.02 -4.36
CA VAL A 28 20.14 -5.47 -4.27
C VAL A 28 19.26 -6.21 -5.27
N MET A 29 17.99 -5.88 -5.38
CA MET A 29 17.07 -6.50 -6.34
C MET A 29 17.48 -6.24 -7.78
N ILE A 30 17.91 -5.03 -8.12
CA ILE A 30 18.44 -4.69 -9.46
C ILE A 30 19.66 -5.54 -9.79
N ILE A 31 20.59 -5.68 -8.86
CA ILE A 31 21.80 -6.51 -9.04
C ILE A 31 21.42 -7.98 -9.27
N ILE A 32 20.48 -8.52 -8.50
CA ILE A 32 20.02 -9.91 -8.63
C ILE A 32 19.38 -10.12 -10.01
N ILE A 33 18.45 -9.24 -10.43
CA ILE A 33 17.76 -9.37 -11.71
C ILE A 33 18.73 -9.21 -12.88
N ALA A 34 19.65 -8.24 -12.80
CA ALA A 34 20.68 -8.03 -13.83
C ALA A 34 21.63 -9.25 -13.94
N SER A 35 22.07 -9.80 -12.81
CA SER A 35 22.90 -10.99 -12.77
C SER A 35 22.18 -12.20 -13.39
N PHE A 36 20.90 -12.35 -13.09
CA PHE A 36 20.08 -13.43 -13.64
C PHE A 36 19.85 -13.26 -15.16
N ALA A 37 19.61 -12.03 -15.62
CA ALA A 37 19.49 -11.73 -17.05
C ALA A 37 20.80 -12.05 -17.82
N ILE A 38 21.95 -11.70 -17.26
CA ILE A 38 23.27 -12.04 -17.83
C ILE A 38 23.45 -13.55 -17.89
N LEU A 39 23.13 -14.26 -16.82
CA LEU A 39 23.26 -15.71 -16.75
C LEU A 39 22.35 -16.42 -17.76
N LEU A 40 21.11 -15.96 -17.91
CA LEU A 40 20.18 -16.49 -18.91
C LEU A 40 20.67 -16.22 -20.33
N SER A 41 21.17 -15.02 -20.63
CA SER A 41 21.72 -14.68 -21.94
C SER A 41 22.96 -15.52 -22.26
N TYR A 42 23.81 -15.76 -21.27
CA TYR A 42 24.96 -16.65 -21.43
C TYR A 42 24.53 -18.10 -21.67
N ALA A 43 23.56 -18.60 -20.93
CA ALA A 43 23.05 -19.97 -21.11
C ALA A 43 22.36 -20.16 -22.48
N ASP A 44 21.65 -19.16 -22.98
CA ASP A 44 21.04 -19.19 -24.33
C ASP A 44 22.15 -19.23 -25.40
N TRP A 45 23.19 -18.39 -25.26
CA TRP A 45 24.36 -18.42 -26.17
C TRP A 45 25.06 -19.79 -26.17
N ASP A 46 25.40 -20.32 -25.01
CA ASP A 46 26.05 -21.63 -24.86
C ASP A 46 25.21 -22.77 -25.45
N SER A 47 23.89 -22.71 -25.24
CA SER A 47 22.96 -23.69 -25.78
C SER A 47 22.91 -23.66 -27.31
N ARG A 48 22.85 -22.45 -27.91
CA ARG A 48 22.86 -22.27 -29.37
C ARG A 48 24.18 -22.69 -30.01
N GLU A 49 25.30 -22.35 -29.38
CA GLU A 49 26.61 -22.78 -29.85
C GLU A 49 26.74 -24.30 -29.84
N LYS A 50 26.33 -24.96 -28.76
CA LYS A 50 26.33 -26.43 -28.67
C LYS A 50 25.40 -27.08 -29.69
N GLU A 51 24.22 -26.46 -29.95
CA GLU A 51 23.31 -26.98 -30.98
C GLU A 51 23.91 -26.82 -32.39
N ALA A 52 24.54 -25.68 -32.70
CA ALA A 52 25.24 -25.49 -33.96
C ALA A 52 26.35 -26.53 -34.15
N GLN A 53 27.13 -26.82 -33.10
CA GLN A 53 28.16 -27.88 -33.14
C GLN A 53 27.53 -29.28 -33.37
N ARG A 54 26.41 -29.61 -32.70
CA ARG A 54 25.68 -30.87 -32.90
C ARG A 54 25.15 -31.01 -34.31
N VAL A 55 24.61 -29.92 -34.88
CA VAL A 55 24.15 -29.93 -36.28
C VAL A 55 25.32 -30.14 -37.21
N ALA A 56 26.43 -29.42 -37.01
CA ALA A 56 27.65 -29.64 -37.81
C ALA A 56 28.13 -31.09 -37.74
N GLN A 57 28.19 -31.69 -36.54
CA GLN A 57 28.56 -33.10 -36.35
C GLN A 57 27.60 -34.06 -37.08
N ARG A 58 26.28 -33.86 -36.96
CA ARG A 58 25.30 -34.70 -37.65
C ARG A 58 25.43 -34.60 -39.17
N VAL A 59 25.56 -33.38 -39.67
CA VAL A 59 25.72 -33.13 -41.10
C VAL A 59 27.02 -33.75 -41.61
N THR A 60 28.14 -33.56 -40.89
CA THR A 60 29.43 -34.18 -41.25
C THR A 60 29.32 -35.71 -41.31
N ALA A 61 28.80 -36.33 -40.25
CA ALA A 61 28.66 -37.78 -40.18
C ALA A 61 27.76 -38.33 -41.33
N ARG A 62 26.63 -37.63 -41.57
CA ARG A 62 25.73 -38.01 -42.67
C ARG A 62 26.41 -37.88 -44.03
N THR A 63 27.09 -36.76 -44.29
CA THR A 63 27.77 -36.52 -45.57
C THR A 63 28.87 -37.54 -45.79
N VAL A 64 29.67 -37.84 -44.78
CA VAL A 64 30.70 -38.89 -44.84
C VAL A 64 30.06 -40.23 -45.21
N SER A 65 28.98 -40.62 -44.53
CA SER A 65 28.26 -41.87 -44.81
C SER A 65 27.72 -41.95 -46.24
N GLU A 66 27.14 -40.82 -46.75
CA GLU A 66 26.61 -40.76 -48.12
C GLU A 66 27.73 -40.86 -49.17
N ILE A 67 28.86 -40.14 -48.94
CA ILE A 67 30.00 -40.20 -49.85
C ILE A 67 30.60 -41.63 -49.89
N GLU A 68 30.72 -42.29 -48.75
CA GLU A 68 31.20 -43.68 -48.69
C GLU A 68 30.21 -44.66 -49.38
N TYR A 69 28.92 -44.43 -49.22
CA TYR A 69 27.89 -45.22 -49.87
C TYR A 69 28.00 -45.09 -51.39
N TYR A 70 27.98 -43.86 -51.93
CA TYR A 70 28.01 -43.64 -53.36
C TYR A 70 29.37 -44.00 -53.99
N HIS A 71 30.48 -43.85 -53.25
CA HIS A 71 31.79 -44.36 -53.69
C HIS A 71 31.76 -45.88 -53.84
N ARG A 72 31.16 -46.60 -52.89
CA ARG A 72 31.04 -48.07 -52.93
C ARG A 72 30.16 -48.51 -54.09
N GLU A 73 28.99 -47.88 -54.25
CA GLU A 73 28.11 -48.16 -55.40
C GLU A 73 28.81 -47.86 -56.73
N SER A 74 29.53 -46.74 -56.85
CA SER A 74 30.32 -46.39 -58.02
C SER A 74 31.43 -47.41 -58.28
N THR A 75 32.06 -47.94 -57.23
CA THR A 75 33.05 -48.99 -57.35
C THR A 75 32.43 -50.28 -57.89
N GLN A 76 31.24 -50.68 -57.41
CA GLN A 76 30.55 -51.85 -57.93
C GLN A 76 30.12 -51.65 -59.40
N ILE A 77 29.64 -50.44 -59.77
CA ILE A 77 29.33 -50.10 -61.13
C ILE A 77 30.56 -50.20 -62.04
N ALA A 78 31.67 -49.59 -61.62
CA ALA A 78 32.95 -49.66 -62.43
C ALA A 78 33.45 -51.09 -62.56
N GLN A 79 33.43 -51.90 -61.51
CA GLN A 79 33.76 -53.29 -61.52
C GLN A 79 32.88 -54.13 -62.46
N ALA A 80 31.49 -53.82 -62.43
CA ALA A 80 30.57 -54.50 -63.30
C ALA A 80 30.83 -54.23 -64.79
N LEU A 81 31.36 -53.04 -65.13
CA LEU A 81 31.73 -52.75 -66.54
C LEU A 81 32.96 -53.62 -67.06
N VAL A 82 33.79 -54.04 -66.16
CA VAL A 82 35.02 -54.89 -66.48
C VAL A 82 34.93 -56.28 -65.83
N GLU A 83 33.72 -56.76 -65.49
CA GLU A 83 33.45 -58.00 -64.76
C GLU A 83 34.06 -59.25 -65.41
N ASN A 84 34.10 -59.26 -66.73
CA ASN A 84 34.59 -60.41 -67.47
C ASN A 84 35.34 -60.02 -68.78
N GLN A 85 36.15 -60.95 -69.33
CA GLN A 85 36.93 -60.72 -70.52
C GLN A 85 36.13 -60.27 -71.74
N ALA A 86 34.86 -60.69 -71.89
CA ALA A 86 34.01 -60.28 -72.99
C ALA A 86 33.65 -58.81 -72.96
N ARG A 87 33.34 -58.26 -71.73
CA ARG A 87 33.09 -56.82 -71.52
C ARG A 87 34.37 -56.00 -71.71
N ILE A 88 35.49 -56.45 -71.21
CA ILE A 88 36.78 -55.80 -71.39
C ILE A 88 37.14 -55.76 -72.89
N GLU A 89 36.98 -56.89 -73.63
CA GLU A 89 37.24 -56.97 -75.08
C GLU A 89 36.29 -55.99 -75.80
N GLY A 90 35.02 -55.89 -75.39
CA GLY A 90 34.05 -54.94 -75.96
C GLY A 90 34.50 -53.49 -75.83
N ILE A 91 35.11 -53.11 -74.65
CA ILE A 91 35.68 -51.80 -74.46
C ILE A 91 36.88 -51.56 -75.32
N TYR A 92 37.83 -52.55 -75.40
CA TYR A 92 39.04 -52.46 -76.23
C TYR A 92 38.62 -52.35 -77.75
N LYS A 93 37.70 -53.14 -78.25
CA LYS A 93 37.21 -53.04 -79.58
C LYS A 93 36.49 -51.70 -79.90
N TYR A 94 35.78 -51.15 -78.97
CA TYR A 94 35.23 -49.80 -79.09
C TYR A 94 36.30 -48.75 -79.37
N PHE A 95 37.41 -48.78 -78.69
CA PHE A 95 38.53 -47.83 -78.88
C PHE A 95 39.33 -48.11 -80.16
N SER A 96 39.52 -49.36 -80.56
CA SER A 96 40.39 -49.77 -81.69
C SER A 96 39.75 -49.79 -83.05
N LEU A 97 38.42 -49.93 -83.11
CA LEU A 97 37.69 -50.05 -84.39
C LEU A 97 36.96 -48.74 -84.77
N SER A 98 36.64 -48.58 -86.07
CA SER A 98 35.68 -47.57 -86.51
C SER A 98 34.29 -47.91 -86.02
N MET A 99 33.36 -46.93 -85.88
CA MET A 99 32.02 -47.20 -85.37
C MET A 99 31.23 -48.20 -86.22
N PRO A 100 31.32 -48.19 -87.61
CA PRO A 100 30.69 -49.21 -88.40
C PRO A 100 31.25 -50.61 -88.19
N ASP A 101 32.62 -50.72 -88.06
CA ASP A 101 33.26 -51.97 -87.81
C ASP A 101 32.97 -52.53 -86.42
N TYR A 102 32.94 -51.68 -85.44
CA TYR A 102 32.52 -52.03 -84.05
C TYR A 102 31.11 -52.57 -84.00
N PHE A 103 30.13 -51.94 -84.75
CA PHE A 103 28.78 -52.40 -84.83
C PHE A 103 28.71 -53.81 -85.55
N TYR A 104 29.47 -54.02 -86.62
CA TYR A 104 29.53 -55.36 -87.28
C TYR A 104 30.09 -56.40 -86.33
N TRP A 105 31.16 -56.08 -85.60
CA TRP A 105 31.79 -56.99 -84.64
C TRP A 105 30.80 -57.32 -83.48
N GLN A 106 30.02 -56.42 -83.01
CA GLN A 106 28.91 -56.67 -82.05
C GLN A 106 27.89 -57.64 -82.56
N LEU A 107 27.40 -57.44 -83.78
CA LEU A 107 26.39 -58.32 -84.41
C LEU A 107 26.95 -59.77 -84.56
N GLU A 108 28.13 -59.93 -84.90
CA GLU A 108 28.77 -61.23 -85.01
C GLU A 108 28.87 -61.98 -83.69
N ARG A 109 29.17 -61.27 -82.60
CA ARG A 109 29.23 -61.81 -81.26
C ARG A 109 27.87 -61.97 -80.56
N LYS A 110 26.84 -61.28 -80.93
CA LYS A 110 25.45 -61.37 -80.38
C LYS A 110 24.79 -62.76 -80.50
N ALA A 111 25.47 -63.73 -81.18
CA ALA A 111 25.07 -65.12 -81.21
C ALA A 111 25.17 -65.88 -79.88
N SER A 112 25.69 -65.29 -78.81
CA SER A 112 25.79 -65.80 -77.41
C SER A 112 24.77 -65.10 -76.53
N PRO A 113 23.68 -65.75 -76.03
CA PRO A 113 22.55 -65.08 -75.36
C PRO A 113 22.82 -64.57 -73.90
N TYR A 114 24.00 -64.77 -73.35
CA TYR A 114 24.21 -64.61 -71.97
C TYR A 114 25.11 -63.41 -71.53
N VAL A 115 25.83 -62.76 -72.44
CA VAL A 115 26.66 -61.62 -72.10
C VAL A 115 26.63 -60.57 -73.20
N SER A 116 26.11 -59.35 -72.85
CA SER A 116 26.24 -58.26 -73.82
C SER A 116 27.64 -57.74 -73.87
N VAL A 117 28.24 -57.73 -75.07
CA VAL A 117 29.59 -57.17 -75.32
C VAL A 117 29.52 -55.69 -75.74
N SER A 118 28.32 -55.19 -75.88
CA SER A 118 28.08 -53.78 -76.25
C SER A 118 28.37 -52.83 -75.11
N LEU A 119 29.38 -51.99 -75.28
CA LEU A 119 29.65 -50.94 -74.31
C LEU A 119 28.43 -50.02 -74.08
N HIS A 120 27.77 -49.66 -75.19
CA HIS A 120 26.56 -48.77 -75.09
C HIS A 120 25.42 -49.42 -74.33
N GLU A 121 25.07 -50.69 -74.58
CA GLU A 121 24.04 -51.41 -73.84
C GLU A 121 24.36 -51.52 -72.35
N ASN A 122 25.64 -51.85 -72.02
CA ASN A 122 26.07 -51.95 -70.65
C ASN A 122 26.04 -50.62 -69.91
N VAL A 123 26.35 -49.50 -70.57
CA VAL A 123 26.33 -48.17 -69.99
C VAL A 123 24.85 -47.65 -69.91
N ASP A 124 23.99 -47.96 -70.90
CA ASP A 124 22.57 -47.61 -70.86
C ASP A 124 21.84 -48.30 -69.70
N ASP A 125 22.15 -49.61 -69.49
CA ASP A 125 21.66 -50.38 -68.36
C ASP A 125 22.05 -49.74 -67.01
N LEU A 126 23.21 -49.16 -66.91
CA LEU A 126 23.66 -48.46 -65.69
C LEU A 126 22.80 -47.23 -65.37
N TYR A 127 22.47 -46.43 -66.38
CA TYR A 127 21.57 -45.26 -66.21
C TYR A 127 20.17 -45.63 -65.84
N VAL A 128 19.69 -46.81 -66.29
CA VAL A 128 18.36 -47.31 -65.96
C VAL A 128 18.33 -47.87 -64.53
N ARG A 129 19.39 -48.54 -64.10
CA ARG A 129 19.44 -49.18 -62.78
C ARG A 129 19.87 -48.23 -61.65
N ASN A 130 20.57 -47.15 -61.99
CA ASN A 130 21.20 -46.29 -61.01
C ASN A 130 20.83 -44.83 -61.30
N ASP A 131 19.73 -44.36 -60.69
CA ASP A 131 19.21 -43.02 -60.93
C ASP A 131 20.16 -41.90 -60.51
N PHE A 132 21.08 -42.20 -59.58
CA PHE A 132 22.08 -41.26 -59.08
C PHE A 132 23.25 -41.01 -60.05
N VAL A 133 23.43 -41.82 -61.08
CA VAL A 133 24.50 -41.69 -62.06
C VAL A 133 24.09 -40.74 -63.19
N THR A 134 24.85 -39.70 -63.41
CA THR A 134 24.66 -38.68 -64.44
C THR A 134 25.65 -38.80 -65.59
N GLY A 135 26.78 -39.43 -65.37
CA GLY A 135 27.82 -39.62 -66.38
C GLY A 135 28.75 -40.77 -66.09
N VAL A 136 29.29 -41.37 -67.13
CA VAL A 136 30.33 -42.42 -67.07
C VAL A 136 31.39 -42.06 -68.06
N ALA A 137 32.67 -42.04 -67.59
CA ALA A 137 33.80 -41.92 -68.50
C ALA A 137 34.79 -43.06 -68.25
N ILE A 138 35.35 -43.66 -69.34
CA ILE A 138 36.28 -44.78 -69.28
C ILE A 138 37.59 -44.33 -69.91
N ALA A 139 38.64 -44.28 -69.08
CA ALA A 139 40.00 -43.91 -69.48
C ALA A 139 40.93 -45.10 -69.29
N PHE A 140 41.20 -45.89 -70.34
CA PHE A 140 42.13 -47.01 -70.29
C PHE A 140 43.56 -46.55 -70.62
N GLN A 141 44.53 -47.12 -69.95
CA GLN A 141 45.94 -46.70 -70.08
C GLN A 141 46.51 -46.89 -71.50
N ASP A 142 46.00 -47.88 -72.20
CA ASP A 142 46.51 -48.24 -73.57
C ASP A 142 45.99 -47.28 -74.68
N TYR A 143 45.08 -46.39 -74.36
CA TYR A 143 44.43 -45.50 -75.35
C TYR A 143 44.61 -44.02 -75.04
N LYS A 144 44.77 -43.25 -76.11
CA LYS A 144 44.80 -41.76 -75.99
C LYS A 144 43.42 -41.11 -76.05
N GLU A 145 42.37 -41.90 -76.07
CA GLU A 145 41.01 -41.51 -76.11
C GLU A 145 40.30 -41.97 -74.82
N VAL A 146 39.29 -41.20 -74.38
CA VAL A 146 38.44 -41.51 -73.27
C VAL A 146 37.03 -41.63 -73.80
N TYR A 147 36.34 -42.70 -73.43
CA TYR A 147 34.89 -42.80 -73.67
C TYR A 147 34.15 -41.93 -72.62
N VAL A 148 33.23 -41.09 -73.10
CA VAL A 148 32.43 -40.24 -72.20
C VAL A 148 30.97 -40.39 -72.59
N SER A 149 30.13 -40.73 -71.62
CA SER A 149 28.71 -40.84 -71.75
C SER A 149 28.04 -40.05 -70.65
N THR A 150 26.90 -39.47 -70.95
CA THR A 150 26.02 -38.76 -69.99
C THR A 150 24.59 -39.29 -70.09
N LYS A 151 23.78 -39.06 -69.04
CA LYS A 151 22.36 -39.47 -68.99
C LYS A 151 21.57 -38.96 -70.20
N ASP A 152 21.92 -37.78 -70.73
CA ASP A 152 21.30 -37.16 -71.88
C ASP A 152 21.87 -37.72 -73.22
N LYS A 153 23.15 -38.09 -73.24
CA LYS A 153 23.83 -38.65 -74.44
C LYS A 153 24.40 -40.04 -74.10
N ARG A 154 23.51 -41.00 -73.95
CA ARG A 154 23.84 -42.36 -73.49
C ARG A 154 24.71 -43.17 -74.47
N SER A 155 24.65 -42.80 -75.76
CA SER A 155 25.50 -43.45 -76.80
C SER A 155 27.01 -43.19 -76.58
N GLY A 156 27.36 -42.17 -75.80
CA GLY A 156 28.68 -41.74 -75.54
C GLY A 156 29.44 -41.25 -76.78
N GLU A 157 30.63 -40.76 -76.55
CA GLU A 157 31.53 -40.27 -77.57
C GLU A 157 33.02 -40.52 -77.15
N LYS A 158 33.94 -40.49 -78.11
CA LYS A 158 35.39 -40.55 -77.84
C LYS A 158 35.92 -39.11 -77.75
N ILE A 159 36.64 -38.82 -76.71
CA ILE A 159 37.33 -37.55 -76.51
C ILE A 159 38.80 -37.84 -76.32
N ARG A 160 39.72 -36.96 -76.79
CA ARG A 160 41.12 -37.11 -76.52
C ARG A 160 41.41 -37.03 -75.03
N ALA A 161 42.33 -37.89 -74.54
CA ALA A 161 42.67 -37.90 -73.12
C ALA A 161 43.22 -36.54 -72.64
N GLU A 162 43.87 -35.77 -73.52
CA GLU A 162 44.35 -34.40 -73.22
C GLU A 162 43.25 -33.38 -73.00
N ASP A 163 42.11 -33.57 -73.67
CA ASP A 163 40.90 -32.66 -73.62
C ASP A 163 39.89 -33.11 -72.55
N PHE A 164 40.08 -34.31 -72.03
CA PHE A 164 39.15 -34.84 -71.02
C PHE A 164 39.43 -34.23 -69.64
N LYS A 165 38.43 -33.67 -69.08
CA LYS A 165 38.40 -33.27 -67.69
C LYS A 165 37.20 -33.97 -67.00
N PRO A 166 37.48 -34.75 -65.94
CA PRO A 166 36.42 -35.38 -65.19
C PRO A 166 35.46 -34.30 -64.65
N ALA A 167 34.19 -34.58 -64.66
CA ALA A 167 33.24 -33.71 -64.02
C ALA A 167 33.54 -33.57 -62.53
N GLY A 168 33.39 -32.36 -61.95
CA GLY A 168 33.71 -32.11 -60.54
C GLY A 168 33.03 -33.09 -59.60
N ASN A 169 31.83 -33.56 -59.96
CA ASN A 169 31.03 -34.48 -59.16
C ASN A 169 31.29 -35.96 -59.47
N SER A 170 32.50 -36.34 -59.91
CA SER A 170 32.86 -37.70 -60.31
C SER A 170 33.77 -38.42 -59.32
N PHE A 171 33.47 -39.71 -59.11
CA PHE A 171 34.41 -40.64 -58.46
C PHE A 171 35.35 -41.27 -59.46
N ALA A 172 36.64 -41.20 -59.21
CA ALA A 172 37.64 -41.85 -60.00
C ALA A 172 37.90 -43.24 -59.42
N ILE A 173 37.50 -44.29 -60.12
CA ILE A 173 37.63 -45.68 -59.69
C ILE A 173 38.67 -46.38 -60.51
N PRO A 174 39.79 -46.75 -59.94
CA PRO A 174 40.81 -47.60 -60.65
C PRO A 174 40.18 -48.98 -60.91
N VAL A 175 40.44 -49.53 -62.10
CA VAL A 175 39.94 -50.85 -62.48
C VAL A 175 41.08 -51.71 -63.04
N SER A 176 41.05 -52.97 -62.65
CA SER A 176 41.98 -53.98 -63.15
C SER A 176 41.31 -55.17 -63.81
N ASP A 177 41.96 -55.90 -64.65
CA ASP A 177 41.51 -57.14 -65.26
C ASP A 177 41.25 -58.18 -64.12
N PRO A 178 40.08 -58.73 -64.00
CA PRO A 178 39.71 -59.66 -62.92
C PRO A 178 40.47 -61.02 -63.02
N VAL A 179 41.10 -61.32 -64.13
CA VAL A 179 41.85 -62.60 -64.37
C VAL A 179 43.33 -62.37 -64.24
N SER A 180 43.91 -61.32 -64.85
CA SER A 180 45.36 -61.04 -64.87
C SER A 180 45.84 -60.11 -63.78
N ASP A 181 44.90 -59.42 -63.04
CA ASP A 181 45.17 -58.37 -62.08
C ASP A 181 45.93 -57.15 -62.66
N GLN A 182 45.99 -57.10 -64.02
CA GLN A 182 46.59 -55.96 -64.70
C GLN A 182 45.78 -54.73 -64.60
N ASP A 183 46.37 -53.57 -64.29
CA ASP A 183 45.71 -52.27 -64.25
C ASP A 183 45.20 -51.87 -65.64
N LEU A 184 43.92 -51.69 -65.81
CA LEU A 184 43.24 -51.28 -67.05
C LEU A 184 43.20 -49.77 -67.19
N GLY A 185 43.07 -49.03 -66.08
CA GLY A 185 42.89 -47.61 -66.10
C GLY A 185 41.88 -47.13 -65.07
N VAL A 186 41.23 -46.02 -65.33
CA VAL A 186 40.28 -45.37 -64.40
C VAL A 186 38.88 -45.20 -65.06
N ILE A 187 37.86 -45.58 -64.33
CA ILE A 187 36.48 -45.30 -64.71
C ILE A 187 35.96 -44.18 -63.79
N TYR A 188 35.46 -43.12 -64.39
CA TYR A 188 34.88 -41.99 -63.70
C TYR A 188 33.35 -42.15 -63.69
N ILE A 189 32.73 -42.15 -62.51
CA ILE A 189 31.28 -42.19 -62.32
C ILE A 189 30.83 -40.85 -61.75
N SER A 190 30.08 -40.10 -62.55
CA SER A 190 29.51 -38.80 -62.12
C SER A 190 28.21 -38.99 -61.40
N LEU A 191 28.04 -38.30 -60.26
CA LEU A 191 26.84 -38.31 -59.43
C LEU A 191 25.91 -37.17 -59.79
N ASP A 192 24.61 -37.36 -59.51
CA ASP A 192 23.67 -36.27 -59.44
C ASP A 192 23.86 -35.49 -58.11
N PRO A 193 24.26 -34.20 -58.16
CA PRO A 193 24.42 -33.41 -56.94
C PRO A 193 23.16 -33.31 -56.11
N ALA A 194 21.96 -33.44 -56.74
CA ALA A 194 20.68 -33.34 -56.04
C ALA A 194 20.51 -34.40 -54.95
N VAL A 195 21.10 -35.60 -55.17
CA VAL A 195 20.99 -36.71 -54.23
C VAL A 195 21.69 -36.38 -52.91
N LEU A 196 22.92 -35.84 -53.00
CA LEU A 196 23.64 -35.36 -51.81
C LEU A 196 22.96 -34.15 -51.18
N TYR A 197 22.48 -33.24 -52.04
CA TYR A 197 21.77 -32.08 -51.56
C TYR A 197 20.57 -32.47 -50.67
N HIS A 198 19.68 -33.36 -51.14
CA HIS A 198 18.51 -33.78 -50.37
C HIS A 198 18.87 -34.50 -49.08
N ALA A 199 19.92 -35.34 -49.07
CA ALA A 199 20.33 -36.03 -47.86
C ALA A 199 20.87 -35.06 -46.78
N ILE A 200 21.61 -34.04 -47.21
CA ILE A 200 22.16 -33.02 -46.35
C ILE A 200 21.09 -32.04 -45.87
N ASP A 201 20.24 -31.59 -46.76
CA ASP A 201 19.16 -30.63 -46.47
C ASP A 201 18.21 -31.14 -45.36
N ASN A 202 17.80 -32.41 -45.48
CA ASN A 202 16.96 -33.06 -44.47
C ASN A 202 17.69 -33.16 -43.11
N THR A 203 19.02 -33.22 -43.09
CA THR A 203 19.82 -33.37 -41.85
C THR A 203 20.10 -32.03 -41.16
N ARG A 204 20.35 -30.96 -41.93
CA ARG A 204 20.66 -29.61 -41.39
C ARG A 204 19.44 -28.90 -40.88
N GLY A 205 18.21 -29.25 -41.36
CA GLY A 205 16.98 -28.58 -41.03
C GLY A 205 17.03 -27.10 -41.40
N HIS A 206 16.67 -26.22 -40.44
CA HIS A 206 16.69 -24.78 -40.64
C HIS A 206 18.04 -24.09 -40.34
N THR A 207 19.05 -24.86 -39.93
CA THR A 207 20.36 -24.28 -39.61
C THR A 207 21.15 -24.05 -40.89
N PRO A 208 21.57 -22.83 -41.21
CA PRO A 208 22.41 -22.58 -42.38
C PRO A 208 23.75 -23.26 -42.18
N THR A 209 24.10 -24.13 -43.10
CA THR A 209 25.35 -24.86 -43.08
C THR A 209 25.99 -24.79 -44.46
N ALA A 210 27.31 -24.53 -44.50
CA ALA A 210 28.10 -24.74 -45.70
C ALA A 210 28.73 -26.10 -45.62
N VAL A 211 28.63 -26.87 -46.70
CA VAL A 211 29.25 -28.21 -46.81
C VAL A 211 30.06 -28.24 -48.08
N THR A 212 31.37 -28.59 -47.94
CA THR A 212 32.25 -28.79 -49.09
C THR A 212 32.87 -30.19 -48.99
N VAL A 213 32.79 -30.91 -50.10
CA VAL A 213 33.42 -32.23 -50.22
C VAL A 213 34.55 -32.15 -51.25
N THR A 214 35.74 -32.47 -50.84
CA THR A 214 36.92 -32.49 -51.72
C THR A 214 37.47 -33.92 -51.90
N SER A 215 37.91 -34.22 -53.11
CA SER A 215 38.51 -35.48 -53.42
C SER A 215 39.90 -35.60 -52.81
N PRO A 216 40.54 -36.84 -52.79
CA PRO A 216 41.91 -37.02 -52.41
C PRO A 216 42.93 -36.24 -53.27
N PHE A 217 42.52 -35.76 -54.45
CA PHE A 217 43.32 -34.96 -55.38
C PHE A 217 43.01 -33.44 -55.27
N ASP A 218 42.44 -33.01 -54.17
CA ASP A 218 42.08 -31.58 -53.86
C ASP A 218 41.15 -30.95 -54.89
N THR A 219 40.30 -31.76 -55.55
CA THR A 219 39.22 -31.26 -56.42
C THR A 219 37.89 -31.22 -55.66
N GLU A 220 37.16 -30.12 -55.77
CA GLU A 220 35.82 -29.99 -55.18
C GLU A 220 34.83 -30.88 -55.94
N ILE A 221 34.19 -31.80 -55.20
CA ILE A 221 33.19 -32.72 -55.74
C ILE A 221 31.79 -32.15 -55.54
N PHE A 222 31.60 -31.49 -54.41
CA PHE A 222 30.26 -31.04 -54.05
C PHE A 222 30.38 -29.84 -53.10
N HIS A 223 29.51 -28.87 -53.32
CA HIS A 223 29.40 -27.69 -52.46
C HIS A 223 27.96 -27.30 -52.24
N ILE A 224 27.60 -26.97 -51.02
CA ILE A 224 26.33 -26.36 -50.60
C ILE A 224 26.62 -25.15 -49.71
N GLY A 225 25.84 -24.07 -49.89
CA GLY A 225 25.92 -22.86 -49.07
C GLY A 225 26.89 -21.83 -49.63
N GLU A 226 26.91 -20.67 -49.01
CA GLU A 226 27.88 -19.62 -49.38
C GLU A 226 29.27 -19.98 -48.88
N THR A 227 30.28 -19.71 -49.70
CA THR A 227 31.68 -19.88 -49.30
C THR A 227 31.98 -18.88 -48.18
N VAL A 228 32.31 -19.37 -47.02
CA VAL A 228 32.46 -18.58 -45.82
C VAL A 228 33.95 -18.50 -45.43
N ASP A 229 34.34 -17.35 -44.90
CA ASP A 229 35.71 -17.07 -44.53
C ASP A 229 36.14 -17.94 -43.33
N LYS A 230 37.28 -18.61 -43.41
CA LYS A 230 37.79 -19.57 -42.40
C LYS A 230 37.87 -19.02 -40.98
N GLU A 231 38.01 -17.73 -40.83
CA GLU A 231 38.11 -17.08 -39.50
C GLU A 231 36.75 -16.84 -38.81
N SER A 232 35.64 -16.84 -39.56
CA SER A 232 34.31 -16.52 -39.04
C SER A 232 33.44 -17.72 -38.71
N GLU A 233 33.95 -18.96 -38.74
CA GLU A 233 33.15 -20.18 -38.68
C GLU A 233 33.62 -21.26 -37.72
N ASN A 234 32.69 -22.07 -37.27
CA ASN A 234 32.97 -23.33 -36.59
C ASN A 234 33.10 -24.45 -37.67
N TRP A 235 34.34 -24.77 -38.04
CA TRP A 235 34.66 -25.82 -39.00
C TRP A 235 34.74 -27.18 -38.33
N LEU A 236 34.07 -28.17 -38.96
CA LEU A 236 34.26 -29.57 -38.63
C LEU A 236 34.73 -30.31 -39.90
N VAL A 237 35.75 -31.09 -39.74
CA VAL A 237 36.32 -31.87 -40.87
C VAL A 237 36.09 -33.35 -40.60
N GLY A 238 35.40 -34.01 -41.53
CA GLY A 238 35.29 -35.46 -41.59
C GLY A 238 36.16 -36.02 -42.71
N LEU A 239 36.72 -37.17 -42.49
CA LEU A 239 37.51 -37.89 -43.50
C LEU A 239 36.86 -39.24 -43.78
N THR A 240 36.67 -39.57 -45.08
CA THR A 240 36.18 -40.89 -45.47
C THR A 240 37.34 -41.90 -45.54
N SER A 241 37.03 -43.19 -45.58
CA SER A 241 38.01 -44.27 -45.72
C SER A 241 38.82 -44.21 -47.05
N HIS A 242 38.29 -43.51 -48.06
CA HIS A 242 38.86 -43.33 -49.36
C HIS A 242 39.55 -41.96 -49.54
N GLY A 243 39.79 -41.21 -48.45
CA GLY A 243 40.53 -39.97 -48.48
C GLY A 243 39.75 -38.73 -48.91
N TYR A 244 38.40 -38.81 -49.10
CA TYR A 244 37.56 -37.61 -49.31
C TYR A 244 37.45 -36.82 -48.04
N GLN A 245 37.61 -35.51 -48.15
CA GLN A 245 37.44 -34.60 -47.02
C GLN A 245 36.08 -33.91 -47.06
N VAL A 246 35.34 -34.02 -46.00
CA VAL A 246 34.06 -33.36 -45.81
C VAL A 246 34.25 -32.20 -44.81
N GLN A 247 34.09 -30.99 -45.27
CA GLN A 247 34.18 -29.79 -44.44
C GLN A 247 32.76 -29.23 -44.26
N VAL A 248 32.37 -29.07 -42.99
CA VAL A 248 31.06 -28.49 -42.63
C VAL A 248 31.28 -27.28 -41.75
N ALA A 249 30.67 -26.18 -42.13
CA ALA A 249 30.75 -24.92 -41.38
C ALA A 249 29.36 -24.42 -41.03
N VAL A 250 29.19 -23.93 -39.82
CA VAL A 250 27.99 -23.19 -39.37
C VAL A 250 28.39 -21.74 -39.14
N PRO A 251 27.73 -20.75 -39.81
CA PRO A 251 28.06 -19.34 -39.67
C PRO A 251 27.90 -18.85 -38.23
N LYS A 252 28.96 -18.29 -37.65
CA LYS A 252 28.90 -17.67 -36.30
C LYS A 252 27.87 -16.56 -36.23
N ASN A 253 27.69 -15.83 -37.33
CA ASN A 253 26.69 -14.76 -37.41
C ASN A 253 25.26 -15.26 -37.16
N PHE A 254 24.94 -16.49 -37.57
CA PHE A 254 23.65 -17.10 -37.30
C PHE A 254 23.41 -17.31 -35.80
N VAL A 255 24.42 -17.85 -35.11
CA VAL A 255 24.38 -18.03 -33.64
C VAL A 255 24.30 -16.67 -32.95
N LEU A 256 25.15 -15.71 -33.36
CA LEU A 256 25.19 -14.38 -32.79
C LEU A 256 23.86 -13.60 -32.97
N GLN A 257 23.31 -13.57 -34.17
CA GLN A 257 22.01 -12.88 -34.44
C GLN A 257 20.90 -13.46 -33.60
N GLY A 258 20.81 -14.79 -33.55
CA GLY A 258 19.83 -15.47 -32.70
C GLY A 258 19.97 -15.13 -31.22
N THR A 259 21.22 -15.10 -30.74
CA THR A 259 21.55 -14.76 -29.35
C THR A 259 21.28 -13.28 -29.05
N VAL A 260 21.63 -12.37 -29.97
CA VAL A 260 21.37 -10.92 -29.80
C VAL A 260 19.87 -10.63 -29.67
N THR A 261 19.06 -11.25 -30.53
CA THR A 261 17.60 -11.05 -30.47
C THR A 261 16.97 -11.58 -29.19
N SER A 262 17.33 -12.80 -28.76
CA SER A 262 16.84 -13.37 -27.50
C SER A 262 17.37 -12.61 -26.27
N SER A 263 18.65 -12.24 -26.27
CA SER A 263 19.24 -11.45 -25.18
C SER A 263 18.61 -10.06 -25.08
N ALA A 264 18.32 -9.39 -26.20
CA ALA A 264 17.61 -8.11 -26.21
C ALA A 264 16.21 -8.24 -25.61
N LEU A 265 15.51 -9.34 -25.88
CA LEU A 265 14.20 -9.63 -25.30
C LEU A 265 14.30 -9.92 -23.79
N ILE A 266 15.27 -10.72 -23.37
CA ILE A 266 15.54 -11.00 -21.94
C ILE A 266 15.83 -9.71 -21.18
N VAL A 267 16.73 -8.87 -21.73
CA VAL A 267 17.12 -7.60 -21.11
C VAL A 267 15.93 -6.62 -21.05
N SER A 268 15.15 -6.50 -22.14
CA SER A 268 13.98 -5.61 -22.16
C SER A 268 12.91 -6.05 -21.16
N LEU A 269 12.64 -7.35 -21.05
CA LEU A 269 11.69 -7.90 -20.07
C LEU A 269 12.19 -7.72 -18.64
N SER A 270 13.49 -7.93 -18.42
CA SER A 270 14.12 -7.70 -17.11
C SER A 270 14.06 -6.23 -16.70
N LEU A 271 14.28 -5.30 -17.64
CA LEU A 271 14.18 -3.87 -17.41
C LEU A 271 12.72 -3.48 -17.05
N LEU A 272 11.75 -3.99 -17.80
CA LEU A 272 10.34 -3.77 -17.49
C LEU A 272 9.98 -4.27 -16.10
N PHE A 273 10.45 -5.46 -15.74
CA PHE A 273 10.22 -6.03 -14.41
C PHE A 273 10.85 -5.20 -13.31
N ILE A 274 12.09 -4.69 -13.50
CA ILE A 274 12.76 -3.79 -12.56
C ILE A 274 11.93 -2.51 -12.36
N VAL A 275 11.41 -1.91 -13.44
CA VAL A 275 10.60 -0.70 -13.35
C VAL A 275 9.32 -0.95 -12.57
N ILE A 276 8.59 -2.02 -12.88
CA ILE A 276 7.36 -2.38 -12.16
C ILE A 276 7.65 -2.62 -10.68
N LEU A 277 8.67 -3.40 -10.38
CA LEU A 277 9.07 -3.70 -9.00
C LEU A 277 9.47 -2.44 -8.24
N TYR A 278 10.25 -1.56 -8.88
CA TYR A 278 10.64 -0.27 -8.27
C TYR A 278 9.43 0.62 -7.97
N LEU A 279 8.47 0.71 -8.91
CA LEU A 279 7.26 1.52 -8.72
C LEU A 279 6.38 0.96 -7.60
N THR A 280 6.19 -0.36 -7.55
CA THR A 280 5.39 -1.01 -6.49
C THR A 280 6.04 -0.84 -5.13
N LEU A 281 7.35 -1.10 -5.01
CA LEU A 281 8.09 -0.87 -3.77
C LEU A 281 8.00 0.59 -3.32
N ARG A 282 8.25 1.53 -4.24
CA ARG A 282 8.16 2.97 -3.96
C ARG A 282 6.78 3.36 -3.43
N GLN A 283 5.72 2.85 -4.05
CA GLN A 283 4.34 3.14 -3.63
C GLN A 283 4.03 2.55 -2.25
N THR A 284 4.40 1.29 -2.02
CA THR A 284 4.21 0.61 -0.73
C THR A 284 4.96 1.33 0.39
N PHE A 285 6.24 1.65 0.16
CA PHE A 285 7.03 2.39 1.15
C PHE A 285 6.51 3.80 1.39
N ALA A 286 6.04 4.51 0.36
CA ALA A 286 5.46 5.85 0.51
C ALA A 286 4.18 5.82 1.35
N ASN A 287 3.30 4.83 1.12
CA ASN A 287 2.09 4.64 1.91
C ASN A 287 2.42 4.30 3.37
N TYR A 288 3.33 3.36 3.58
CA TYR A 288 3.77 3.00 4.93
C TYR A 288 4.39 4.19 5.67
N GLN A 289 5.24 4.97 5.00
CA GLN A 289 5.83 6.18 5.57
C GLN A 289 4.77 7.22 5.95
N LYS A 290 3.75 7.43 5.09
CA LYS A 290 2.62 8.33 5.40
C LYS A 290 1.92 7.90 6.68
N GLN A 291 1.62 6.61 6.82
CA GLN A 291 0.95 6.05 7.99
C GLN A 291 1.78 6.20 9.29
N VAL A 292 3.09 5.96 9.20
CA VAL A 292 4.01 6.12 10.35
C VAL A 292 4.12 7.59 10.77
N VAL A 293 4.28 8.51 9.81
CA VAL A 293 4.37 9.95 10.11
C VAL A 293 3.07 10.44 10.76
N ASP A 294 1.92 10.06 10.22
CA ASP A 294 0.63 10.43 10.76
C ASP A 294 0.41 9.88 12.19
N LEU A 295 0.81 8.62 12.43
CA LEU A 295 0.77 8.02 13.77
C LEU A 295 1.64 8.80 14.76
N VAL A 296 2.88 9.11 14.37
CA VAL A 296 3.82 9.88 15.23
C VAL A 296 3.31 11.30 15.48
N ASP A 297 2.80 11.97 14.45
CA ASP A 297 2.24 13.33 14.57
C ASP A 297 1.02 13.33 15.51
N SER A 298 0.12 12.33 15.40
CA SER A 298 -1.04 12.17 16.27
C SER A 298 -0.63 11.92 17.73
N ILE A 299 0.33 11.01 17.98
CA ILE A 299 0.85 10.76 19.32
C ILE A 299 1.50 12.03 19.90
N GLN A 300 2.20 12.79 19.07
CA GLN A 300 2.85 14.02 19.53
C GLN A 300 1.83 15.13 19.84
N ALA A 301 0.75 15.27 19.07
CA ALA A 301 -0.34 16.20 19.35
C ALA A 301 -1.05 15.85 20.66
N ILE A 302 -1.33 14.57 20.90
CA ILE A 302 -1.89 14.07 22.17
C ILE A 302 -0.95 14.39 23.33
N ALA A 303 0.36 14.16 23.17
CA ALA A 303 1.36 14.46 24.21
C ALA A 303 1.49 15.97 24.50
N GLN A 304 1.11 16.84 23.56
CA GLN A 304 1.08 18.30 23.74
C GLN A 304 -0.21 18.81 24.41
N GLY A 305 -1.14 17.90 24.74
CA GLY A 305 -2.35 18.22 25.49
C GLY A 305 -3.56 18.55 24.61
N GLU A 306 -3.60 18.13 23.35
CA GLU A 306 -4.83 18.18 22.55
C GLU A 306 -5.82 17.13 23.10
N GLU A 307 -6.71 17.56 23.99
CA GLU A 307 -7.70 16.71 24.64
C GLU A 307 -8.74 16.17 23.62
N GLY A 308 -9.09 14.89 23.76
CA GLY A 308 -10.08 14.23 22.91
C GLY A 308 -9.58 13.79 21.54
N LEU A 309 -8.33 14.08 21.17
CA LEU A 309 -7.75 13.58 19.92
C LEU A 309 -7.54 12.05 20.00
N ARG A 310 -7.93 11.36 18.94
CA ARG A 310 -7.68 9.92 18.76
C ARG A 310 -6.91 9.70 17.46
N ILE A 311 -6.13 8.64 17.43
CA ILE A 311 -5.39 8.24 16.23
C ILE A 311 -6.40 7.64 15.24
N ASP A 312 -6.37 8.12 13.99
CA ASP A 312 -7.21 7.56 12.93
C ASP A 312 -6.78 6.12 12.61
N THR A 313 -7.73 5.19 12.66
CA THR A 313 -7.52 3.76 12.40
C THR A 313 -7.87 3.35 10.97
N LEU A 314 -8.65 4.16 10.23
CA LEU A 314 -9.17 3.82 8.90
C LEU A 314 -8.08 3.72 7.83
N GLU A 315 -7.01 4.50 7.95
CA GLU A 315 -5.89 4.53 7.00
C GLU A 315 -4.66 3.74 7.51
N LYS A 316 -4.79 2.91 8.54
CA LYS A 316 -3.67 2.13 9.10
C LYS A 316 -3.81 0.65 8.77
N ASP A 317 -2.69 0.02 8.43
CA ASP A 317 -2.61 -1.39 8.09
C ASP A 317 -1.86 -2.17 9.18
N GLN A 318 -2.27 -3.42 9.39
CA GLN A 318 -1.56 -4.44 10.19
C GLN A 318 -1.03 -3.92 11.54
N GLU A 319 0.29 -3.88 11.71
CA GLU A 319 0.94 -3.51 12.97
C GLU A 319 0.68 -2.06 13.39
N LEU A 320 0.56 -1.15 12.41
CA LEU A 320 0.27 0.25 12.68
C LEU A 320 -1.18 0.45 13.15
N LEU A 321 -2.11 -0.34 12.63
CA LEU A 321 -3.49 -0.38 13.11
C LEU A 321 -3.55 -0.85 14.56
N LEU A 322 -2.87 -1.95 14.89
CA LEU A 322 -2.81 -2.47 16.26
C LEU A 322 -2.24 -1.43 17.25
N ILE A 323 -1.17 -0.73 16.84
CA ILE A 323 -0.59 0.34 17.67
C ILE A 323 -1.59 1.48 17.87
N ALA A 324 -2.30 1.90 16.81
CA ALA A 324 -3.30 2.97 16.88
C ALA A 324 -4.46 2.59 17.81
N GLU A 325 -5.04 1.39 17.65
CA GLU A 325 -6.12 0.86 18.49
C GLU A 325 -5.70 0.75 19.96
N THR A 326 -4.54 0.12 20.21
CA THR A 326 -4.02 -0.04 21.60
C THR A 326 -3.77 1.31 22.26
N THR A 327 -3.27 2.29 21.48
CA THR A 327 -3.04 3.65 22.00
C THR A 327 -4.37 4.34 22.31
N ASN A 328 -5.37 4.23 21.43
CA ASN A 328 -6.71 4.78 21.66
C ASN A 328 -7.37 4.15 22.90
N ASP A 329 -7.30 2.83 23.05
CA ASP A 329 -7.80 2.13 24.25
C ASP A 329 -7.11 2.62 25.53
N MET A 330 -5.80 2.86 25.47
CA MET A 330 -5.06 3.41 26.60
C MET A 330 -5.55 4.82 26.95
N LEU A 331 -5.79 5.67 25.94
CA LEU A 331 -6.31 7.03 26.13
C LEU A 331 -7.72 7.01 26.72
N ASP A 332 -8.60 6.13 26.27
CA ASP A 332 -9.97 5.99 26.80
C ASP A 332 -9.96 5.57 28.28
N ARG A 333 -9.09 4.63 28.64
CA ARG A 333 -8.89 4.23 30.04
C ARG A 333 -8.33 5.36 30.89
N LEU A 334 -7.39 6.15 30.34
CA LEU A 334 -6.78 7.27 31.04
C LEU A 334 -7.83 8.37 31.29
N GLU A 335 -8.65 8.72 30.30
CA GLU A 335 -9.74 9.70 30.42
C GLU A 335 -10.76 9.25 31.47
N LYS A 336 -11.17 7.98 31.43
CA LYS A 336 -12.06 7.40 32.45
C LYS A 336 -11.46 7.47 33.84
N ASN A 337 -10.19 7.11 33.99
CA ASN A 337 -9.52 7.15 35.31
C ASN A 337 -9.45 8.58 35.85
N ILE A 338 -9.14 9.57 35.00
CA ILE A 338 -9.12 10.99 35.40
C ILE A 338 -10.52 11.42 35.88
N HIS A 339 -11.57 11.04 35.12
CA HIS A 339 -12.94 11.33 35.49
C HIS A 339 -13.32 10.70 36.85
N ASP A 340 -12.99 9.44 37.05
CA ASP A 340 -13.27 8.71 38.30
C ASP A 340 -12.53 9.34 39.50
N ILE A 341 -11.25 9.72 39.32
CA ILE A 341 -10.49 10.43 40.35
C ILE A 341 -11.15 11.77 40.70
N TYR A 342 -11.58 12.53 39.68
CA TYR A 342 -12.24 13.82 39.90
C TYR A 342 -13.57 13.65 40.67
N GLN A 343 -14.37 12.65 40.35
CA GLN A 343 -15.61 12.32 41.07
C GLN A 343 -15.35 11.92 42.52
N LEU A 344 -14.32 11.11 42.76
CA LEU A 344 -13.91 10.72 44.11
C LEU A 344 -13.46 11.95 44.91
N GLU A 345 -12.70 12.87 44.33
CA GLU A 345 -12.24 14.09 44.99
C GLU A 345 -13.42 15.01 45.37
N LEU A 346 -14.41 15.18 44.45
CA LEU A 346 -15.64 15.90 44.74
C LEU A 346 -16.42 15.26 45.89
N SER A 347 -16.60 13.94 45.86
CA SER A 347 -17.32 13.21 46.92
C SER A 347 -16.59 13.33 48.27
N GLN A 348 -15.25 13.32 48.27
CA GLN A 348 -14.47 13.52 49.49
C GLN A 348 -14.62 14.95 50.06
N LYS A 349 -14.62 15.98 49.16
CA LYS A 349 -14.85 17.37 49.58
C LYS A 349 -16.22 17.53 50.21
N ASP A 350 -17.29 16.93 49.58
CA ASP A 350 -18.64 16.97 50.13
C ASP A 350 -18.75 16.23 51.46
N ALA A 351 -18.11 15.11 51.63
CA ALA A 351 -18.07 14.37 52.88
C ALA A 351 -17.38 15.20 53.99
N ASN A 352 -16.27 15.84 53.66
CA ASN A 352 -15.55 16.71 54.60
C ASN A 352 -16.38 17.92 54.97
N MET A 353 -17.12 18.53 54.04
CA MET A 353 -18.00 19.66 54.32
C MET A 353 -19.13 19.26 55.28
N ARG A 354 -19.77 18.12 55.04
CA ARG A 354 -20.82 17.57 55.93
C ARG A 354 -20.25 17.28 57.33
N ALA A 355 -19.04 16.71 57.41
CA ALA A 355 -18.39 16.44 58.68
C ALA A 355 -18.10 17.73 59.47
N LEU A 356 -17.67 18.81 58.79
CA LEU A 356 -17.45 20.14 59.42
C LEU A 356 -18.78 20.75 59.87
N GLN A 357 -19.84 20.66 59.09
CA GLN A 357 -21.18 21.15 59.48
C GLN A 357 -21.74 20.40 60.68
N ALA A 358 -21.54 19.09 60.78
CA ALA A 358 -21.98 18.26 61.90
C ALA A 358 -21.24 18.58 63.25
N GLN A 359 -20.10 19.29 63.20
CA GLN A 359 -19.41 19.73 64.43
C GLN A 359 -20.18 20.81 65.19
N ILE A 360 -21.12 21.55 64.53
CA ILE A 360 -22.05 22.44 65.23
C ILE A 360 -23.19 21.55 65.71
N ASN A 361 -23.24 21.26 66.99
CA ASN A 361 -24.32 20.43 67.55
C ASN A 361 -25.58 21.30 67.76
N PRO A 362 -26.58 21.24 66.87
CA PRO A 362 -27.78 22.07 66.98
C PRO A 362 -28.56 21.76 68.26
N HIS A 363 -28.58 20.50 68.64
CA HIS A 363 -29.28 20.05 69.85
C HIS A 363 -28.73 20.64 71.12
N PHE A 364 -27.38 20.77 71.21
CA PHE A 364 -26.76 21.45 72.35
C PHE A 364 -27.19 22.91 72.42
N MET A 365 -27.24 23.62 71.30
CA MET A 365 -27.64 25.00 71.23
C MET A 365 -29.08 25.21 71.72
N TYR A 366 -29.98 24.34 71.20
CA TYR A 366 -31.41 24.41 71.63
C TYR A 366 -31.59 24.10 73.10
N ASN A 367 -30.99 23.09 73.62
CA ASN A 367 -31.09 22.74 75.03
C ASN A 367 -30.52 23.85 75.93
N THR A 368 -29.45 24.49 75.50
CA THR A 368 -28.89 25.62 76.25
C THR A 368 -29.82 26.81 76.28
N LEU A 369 -30.42 27.17 75.13
CA LEU A 369 -31.38 28.26 75.02
C LEU A 369 -32.67 27.96 75.82
N GLU A 370 -33.15 26.74 75.77
CA GLU A 370 -34.32 26.32 76.54
C GLU A 370 -34.05 26.37 78.05
N PHE A 371 -32.88 25.93 78.47
CA PHE A 371 -32.44 26.10 79.88
C PHE A 371 -32.43 27.58 80.32
N LEU A 372 -31.87 28.45 79.49
CA LEU A 372 -31.82 29.90 79.76
C LEU A 372 -33.26 30.50 79.82
N ARG A 373 -34.15 30.06 78.93
CA ARG A 373 -35.56 30.46 78.95
C ARG A 373 -36.25 30.05 80.24
N MET A 374 -36.13 28.81 80.65
CA MET A 374 -36.74 28.31 81.89
C MET A 374 -36.16 29.04 83.14
N TYR A 375 -34.87 29.32 83.10
CA TYR A 375 -34.19 30.07 84.17
C TYR A 375 -34.77 31.52 84.27
N ALA A 376 -34.99 32.19 83.10
CA ALA A 376 -35.61 33.51 83.03
C ALA A 376 -37.08 33.50 83.64
N VAL A 377 -37.86 32.47 83.26
CA VAL A 377 -39.21 32.31 83.85
C VAL A 377 -39.18 32.13 85.38
N MET A 378 -38.26 31.29 85.86
CA MET A 378 -38.08 31.06 87.29
C MET A 378 -37.68 32.34 88.11
N GLN A 379 -37.02 33.27 87.43
CA GLN A 379 -36.65 34.54 87.96
C GLN A 379 -37.71 35.65 87.76
N SER A 380 -38.94 35.28 87.28
CA SER A 380 -40.06 36.21 86.95
C SER A 380 -39.68 37.28 85.92
N GLN A 381 -38.75 36.89 84.97
CA GLN A 381 -38.32 37.78 83.92
C GLN A 381 -39.01 37.34 82.58
N ASP A 382 -40.30 37.58 82.51
CA ASP A 382 -41.15 37.09 81.42
C ASP A 382 -40.70 37.66 80.05
N GLU A 383 -40.32 38.93 79.99
CA GLU A 383 -39.85 39.58 78.78
C GLU A 383 -38.54 38.91 78.24
N LEU A 384 -37.64 38.58 79.15
CA LEU A 384 -36.38 37.87 78.77
C LEU A 384 -36.71 36.46 78.33
N ALA A 385 -37.64 35.77 78.93
CA ALA A 385 -38.07 34.45 78.52
C ALA A 385 -38.65 34.44 77.08
N ASP A 386 -39.46 35.43 76.74
CA ASP A 386 -40.05 35.64 75.42
C ASP A 386 -38.95 35.94 74.37
N ILE A 387 -37.99 36.78 74.71
CA ILE A 387 -36.83 37.07 73.84
C ILE A 387 -36.05 35.78 73.51
N ILE A 388 -35.73 34.96 74.53
CA ILE A 388 -35.01 33.71 74.37
C ILE A 388 -35.80 32.70 73.52
N TYR A 389 -37.14 32.66 73.72
CA TYR A 389 -38.05 31.83 72.95
C TYR A 389 -38.02 32.19 71.46
N GLU A 390 -38.17 33.46 71.14
CA GLU A 390 -38.17 33.91 69.74
C GLU A 390 -36.81 33.70 69.10
N PHE A 391 -35.71 33.93 69.81
CA PHE A 391 -34.35 33.64 69.33
C PHE A 391 -34.12 32.14 69.05
N SER A 392 -34.54 31.28 69.99
CA SER A 392 -34.48 29.81 69.81
C SER A 392 -35.30 29.33 68.60
N SER A 393 -36.49 29.94 68.42
CA SER A 393 -37.38 29.68 67.28
C SER A 393 -36.73 30.06 65.94
N LEU A 394 -36.01 31.18 65.87
CA LEU A 394 -35.28 31.60 64.67
C LEU A 394 -34.11 30.65 64.34
N LEU A 395 -33.34 30.25 65.34
CA LEU A 395 -32.25 29.30 65.17
C LEU A 395 -32.74 27.95 64.63
N ARG A 396 -33.86 27.45 65.14
CA ARG A 396 -34.46 26.20 64.68
C ARG A 396 -34.85 26.24 63.19
N ASN A 397 -35.41 27.37 62.76
CA ASN A 397 -35.78 27.53 61.34
C ASN A 397 -34.59 27.59 60.39
N ASN A 398 -33.46 28.17 60.84
CA ASN A 398 -32.23 28.28 60.04
C ASN A 398 -31.49 26.95 59.84
N ILE A 399 -31.76 25.92 60.63
CA ILE A 399 -31.05 24.62 60.58
C ILE A 399 -31.88 23.57 59.84
N SER A 400 -33.12 23.85 59.44
CA SER A 400 -33.94 22.87 58.69
C SER A 400 -33.52 22.78 57.24
N ASP A 401 -33.46 21.54 56.72
CA ASP A 401 -33.01 21.22 55.34
C ASP A 401 -34.08 21.47 54.26
N GLU A 402 -35.25 22.04 54.60
CA GLU A 402 -36.30 22.34 53.68
C GLU A 402 -35.93 23.45 52.71
N ARG A 403 -36.15 23.23 51.42
CA ARG A 403 -35.84 24.20 50.36
C ARG A 403 -36.94 25.22 50.07
N GLU A 404 -38.19 24.89 50.41
CA GLU A 404 -39.36 25.73 50.25
C GLU A 404 -40.08 25.94 51.57
N THR A 405 -40.83 27.02 51.66
CA THR A 405 -41.63 27.36 52.84
C THR A 405 -42.94 28.06 52.40
N LEU A 406 -43.86 28.22 53.32
CA LEU A 406 -45.08 29.03 53.06
C LEU A 406 -44.73 30.50 53.23
N LEU A 407 -45.33 31.38 52.41
CA LEU A 407 -45.16 32.83 52.52
C LEU A 407 -45.50 33.36 53.90
N LYS A 408 -46.51 32.80 54.53
CA LYS A 408 -46.88 33.10 55.95
C LYS A 408 -45.69 32.77 56.89
N GLN A 409 -45.05 31.66 56.72
CA GLN A 409 -43.93 31.22 57.59
C GLN A 409 -42.67 32.12 57.42
N GLU A 410 -42.40 32.51 56.20
CA GLU A 410 -41.27 33.40 55.88
C GLU A 410 -41.53 34.81 56.48
N LEU A 411 -42.78 35.33 56.40
CA LEU A 411 -43.17 36.60 57.05
C LEU A 411 -43.19 36.51 58.57
N GLU A 412 -43.55 35.37 59.13
CA GLU A 412 -43.52 35.14 60.56
C GLU A 412 -42.03 35.13 61.05
N PHE A 413 -41.13 34.53 60.30
CA PHE A 413 -39.70 34.59 60.55
C PHE A 413 -39.20 36.06 60.55
N CYS A 414 -39.56 36.82 59.50
CA CYS A 414 -39.20 38.23 59.40
C CYS A 414 -39.76 39.04 60.59
N ARG A 415 -41.00 38.71 61.07
CA ARG A 415 -41.59 39.33 62.23
C ARG A 415 -40.83 39.08 63.52
N LYS A 416 -40.47 37.83 63.78
CA LYS A 416 -39.67 37.42 64.95
C LYS A 416 -38.26 38.06 64.93
N TYR A 417 -37.64 38.10 63.77
CA TYR A 417 -36.34 38.76 63.63
C TYR A 417 -36.44 40.27 63.92
N SER A 418 -37.43 40.91 63.33
CA SER A 418 -37.66 42.34 63.57
C SER A 418 -38.03 42.66 65.02
N TYR A 419 -38.80 41.78 65.70
CA TYR A 419 -39.04 41.89 67.14
C TYR A 419 -37.73 41.86 67.97
N LEU A 420 -36.88 40.93 67.73
CA LEU A 420 -35.63 40.89 68.46
C LEU A 420 -34.75 42.12 68.22
N CYS A 421 -34.76 42.66 67.00
CA CYS A 421 -34.06 43.89 66.66
C CYS A 421 -34.69 45.10 67.35
N MET A 422 -36.00 45.16 67.47
CA MET A 422 -36.76 46.23 68.19
C MET A 422 -36.46 46.19 69.68
N VAL A 423 -36.39 45.01 70.29
CA VAL A 423 -36.03 44.87 71.70
C VAL A 423 -34.65 45.40 72.00
N ARG A 424 -33.70 45.18 71.06
CA ARG A 424 -32.32 45.70 71.15
C ARG A 424 -32.26 47.22 71.04
N TYR A 425 -33.22 47.87 70.33
CA TYR A 425 -33.26 49.30 70.10
C TYR A 425 -34.65 49.85 70.37
N PRO A 426 -35.10 49.91 71.68
CA PRO A 426 -36.47 50.28 72.04
C PRO A 426 -36.78 51.73 71.65
N LYS A 427 -38.00 51.98 71.16
CA LYS A 427 -38.55 53.27 70.70
C LYS A 427 -37.90 53.87 69.44
N SER A 428 -37.04 53.15 68.75
CA SER A 428 -36.35 53.65 67.54
C SER A 428 -36.77 52.93 66.28
N ILE A 429 -37.45 51.79 66.38
CA ILE A 429 -37.77 50.91 65.23
C ILE A 429 -39.27 50.50 65.31
N ALA A 430 -39.96 50.62 64.21
CA ALA A 430 -41.27 50.04 63.99
C ALA A 430 -41.28 49.10 62.78
N TYR A 431 -42.07 48.06 62.82
CA TYR A 431 -42.26 47.15 61.69
C TYR A 431 -43.70 46.77 61.47
N GLY A 432 -44.11 46.55 60.21
CA GLY A 432 -45.49 46.18 59.89
C GLY A 432 -45.50 45.21 58.72
N PHE A 433 -46.03 44.01 58.91
CA PHE A 433 -46.10 43.01 57.86
C PHE A 433 -47.55 42.59 57.63
N LYS A 434 -48.01 42.70 56.38
CA LYS A 434 -49.33 42.38 55.97
C LYS A 434 -49.34 41.43 54.80
N ILE A 435 -50.18 40.41 54.87
CA ILE A 435 -50.38 39.42 53.80
C ILE A 435 -51.87 39.28 53.54
N ASP A 436 -52.22 39.18 52.25
CA ASP A 436 -53.56 38.81 51.88
C ASP A 436 -53.85 37.35 52.25
N PRO A 437 -55.05 37.04 52.81
CA PRO A 437 -55.39 35.70 53.30
C PRO A 437 -55.21 34.60 52.23
N GLU A 438 -55.43 34.91 50.97
CA GLU A 438 -55.26 33.98 49.85
C GLU A 438 -53.79 33.58 49.60
N LEU A 439 -52.81 34.39 49.99
CA LEU A 439 -51.38 34.17 49.80
C LEU A 439 -50.71 33.49 51.01
N GLU A 440 -51.42 33.29 52.12
CA GLU A 440 -50.81 32.67 53.31
C GLU A 440 -50.17 31.32 53.05
N ASN A 441 -50.75 30.48 52.17
CA ASN A 441 -50.34 29.17 51.86
C ASN A 441 -49.51 29.10 50.55
N MET A 442 -49.15 30.27 49.98
CA MET A 442 -48.24 30.29 48.78
C MET A 442 -46.91 29.78 49.14
N LYS A 443 -46.37 28.80 48.30
CA LYS A 443 -45.05 28.26 48.44
C LYS A 443 -44.01 29.19 47.81
N ILE A 444 -42.97 29.48 48.51
CA ILE A 444 -41.83 30.27 48.05
C ILE A 444 -40.50 29.61 48.48
N PRO A 445 -39.41 29.92 47.82
CA PRO A 445 -38.08 29.46 48.29
C PRO A 445 -37.79 30.01 49.69
N LYS A 446 -37.24 29.18 50.54
CA LYS A 446 -36.86 29.56 51.91
C LYS A 446 -35.73 30.60 51.91
N PHE A 447 -35.68 31.47 52.90
CA PHE A 447 -34.70 32.53 53.05
C PHE A 447 -34.69 33.55 51.89
N THR A 448 -35.84 33.95 51.40
CA THR A 448 -35.95 34.94 50.32
C THR A 448 -36.33 36.33 50.84
N LEU A 449 -37.21 36.45 51.82
CA LEU A 449 -37.57 37.73 52.41
C LEU A 449 -36.64 38.09 53.61
N GLN A 450 -36.18 37.09 54.32
CA GLN A 450 -35.30 37.26 55.45
C GLN A 450 -34.05 38.11 55.11
N PRO A 451 -33.26 37.87 54.08
CA PRO A 451 -32.07 38.66 53.76
C PRO A 451 -32.39 40.13 53.48
N LEU A 452 -33.59 40.44 52.97
CA LEU A 452 -33.99 41.83 52.72
C LEU A 452 -34.26 42.56 54.05
N VAL A 453 -34.88 41.88 54.99
CA VAL A 453 -35.09 42.41 56.36
C VAL A 453 -33.78 42.52 57.11
N GLU A 454 -32.91 41.52 57.04
CA GLU A 454 -31.58 41.55 57.63
C GLU A 454 -30.73 42.72 57.09
N ASN A 455 -30.78 42.96 55.76
CA ASN A 455 -30.08 44.10 55.14
C ASN A 455 -30.54 45.45 55.72
N TYR A 456 -31.87 45.61 55.95
CA TYR A 456 -32.39 46.84 56.61
C TYR A 456 -31.81 47.01 58.02
N PHE A 457 -31.86 45.98 58.85
CA PHE A 457 -31.39 46.08 60.24
C PHE A 457 -29.88 46.21 60.32
N ALA A 458 -29.11 45.59 59.43
CA ALA A 458 -27.66 45.65 59.43
C ALA A 458 -27.11 46.96 58.84
N HIS A 459 -27.78 47.52 57.82
CA HIS A 459 -27.21 48.60 57.02
C HIS A 459 -28.14 49.81 56.85
N GLY A 460 -29.45 49.61 56.92
CA GLY A 460 -30.50 50.65 56.65
C GLY A 460 -30.83 51.51 57.86
N VAL A 461 -30.89 50.93 59.06
CA VAL A 461 -31.28 51.64 60.27
C VAL A 461 -30.38 52.83 60.59
N ASP A 462 -30.96 54.03 60.77
CA ASP A 462 -30.22 55.17 61.31
C ASP A 462 -30.49 55.31 62.81
N HIS A 463 -29.57 54.94 63.65
CA HIS A 463 -29.69 54.98 65.09
C HIS A 463 -29.82 56.39 65.67
N ARG A 464 -29.73 57.45 64.86
CA ARG A 464 -29.94 58.84 65.26
C ARG A 464 -31.40 59.23 65.11
N ARG A 465 -32.21 58.41 64.39
CA ARG A 465 -33.64 58.64 64.17
C ARG A 465 -34.46 57.75 65.11
N THR A 466 -35.65 58.22 65.43
CA THR A 466 -36.62 57.46 66.25
C THR A 466 -37.81 56.95 65.43
N ASP A 467 -37.84 57.23 64.16
CA ASP A 467 -38.91 56.91 63.22
C ASP A 467 -38.48 55.85 62.18
N ASN A 468 -37.49 54.96 62.49
CA ASN A 468 -37.10 53.89 61.59
C ASN A 468 -38.25 52.88 61.41
N VAL A 469 -38.61 52.60 60.14
CA VAL A 469 -39.75 51.71 59.80
C VAL A 469 -39.36 50.78 58.67
N ILE A 470 -39.73 49.50 58.80
CA ILE A 470 -39.73 48.52 57.68
C ILE A 470 -41.15 47.93 57.56
N SER A 471 -41.64 47.82 56.34
CA SER A 471 -42.87 47.17 56.04
C SER A 471 -42.76 46.13 54.90
N ILE A 472 -43.47 45.01 55.05
CA ILE A 472 -43.66 44.05 54.01
C ILE A 472 -45.20 43.93 53.75
N LYS A 473 -45.54 44.04 52.44
CA LYS A 473 -46.94 43.85 52.04
C LYS A 473 -46.93 42.79 50.89
N ALA A 474 -47.67 41.71 51.07
CA ALA A 474 -47.92 40.75 50.03
C ALA A 474 -49.40 40.87 49.62
N LEU A 475 -49.59 41.24 48.37
CA LEU A 475 -50.94 41.59 47.81
C LEU A 475 -51.22 40.71 46.60
N LYS A 476 -52.44 40.22 46.49
CA LYS A 476 -52.97 39.56 45.30
C LYS A 476 -53.49 40.65 44.36
N GLN A 477 -52.98 40.64 43.13
CA GLN A 477 -53.45 41.52 42.05
C GLN A 477 -54.09 40.69 40.95
N ASP A 478 -54.73 41.30 39.97
CA ASP A 478 -55.32 40.62 38.84
C ASP A 478 -54.17 40.03 37.97
N GLY A 479 -53.90 38.71 38.07
CA GLY A 479 -52.95 37.97 37.27
C GLY A 479 -51.53 37.91 37.83
N PHE A 480 -51.21 38.47 38.98
CA PHE A 480 -49.92 38.38 39.65
C PHE A 480 -49.94 38.61 41.16
N VAL A 481 -48.97 38.15 41.85
CA VAL A 481 -48.70 38.42 43.26
C VAL A 481 -47.62 39.49 43.37
N GLU A 482 -47.87 40.52 44.13
CA GLU A 482 -46.89 41.57 44.44
C GLU A 482 -46.43 41.46 45.89
N ILE A 483 -45.15 41.36 46.11
CA ILE A 483 -44.50 41.44 47.42
C ILE A 483 -43.70 42.74 47.47
N LEU A 484 -44.07 43.63 48.29
CA LEU A 484 -43.43 44.94 48.46
C LEU A 484 -42.77 45.02 49.81
N VAL A 485 -41.46 45.19 49.80
CA VAL A 485 -40.62 45.41 50.99
C VAL A 485 -40.10 46.83 50.94
N VAL A 486 -40.52 47.65 51.91
CA VAL A 486 -40.17 49.07 51.96
C VAL A 486 -39.59 49.42 53.31
N ASP A 487 -38.51 50.13 53.33
CA ASP A 487 -37.93 50.74 54.51
C ASP A 487 -37.71 52.25 54.30
N ASN A 488 -37.54 52.98 55.40
CA ASN A 488 -37.20 54.40 55.42
C ASN A 488 -35.75 54.63 55.90
N GLY A 489 -34.91 53.67 55.69
CA GLY A 489 -33.50 53.68 56.16
C GLY A 489 -32.57 54.64 55.40
N ARG A 490 -31.31 54.44 55.50
CA ARG A 490 -30.25 55.27 54.87
C ARG A 490 -30.29 55.25 53.34
N GLY A 491 -30.92 54.26 52.74
CA GLY A 491 -30.94 54.08 51.28
C GLY A 491 -29.59 53.64 50.76
N MET A 492 -29.46 53.75 49.42
CA MET A 492 -28.23 53.37 48.69
C MET A 492 -27.76 54.56 47.83
N SER A 493 -26.44 54.66 47.62
CA SER A 493 -25.90 55.58 46.63
C SER A 493 -26.29 55.15 45.21
N VAL A 494 -26.25 56.12 44.29
CA VAL A 494 -26.62 55.86 42.87
C VAL A 494 -25.72 54.80 42.25
N GLU A 495 -24.43 54.83 42.56
CA GLU A 495 -23.45 53.84 42.05
C GLU A 495 -23.78 52.43 42.55
N LYS A 496 -24.09 52.27 43.84
CA LYS A 496 -24.43 50.98 44.45
C LYS A 496 -25.75 50.43 43.86
N LEU A 497 -26.74 51.28 43.72
CA LEU A 497 -28.04 50.91 43.12
C LEU A 497 -27.87 50.46 41.68
N THR A 498 -27.08 51.18 40.86
CA THR A 498 -26.79 50.83 39.45
C THR A 498 -26.10 49.49 39.37
N SER A 499 -25.05 49.24 40.17
CA SER A 499 -24.34 47.98 40.22
C SER A 499 -25.24 46.79 40.59
N ILE A 500 -26.17 47.00 41.57
CA ILE A 500 -27.11 45.93 41.93
C ILE A 500 -28.13 45.67 40.78
N ARG A 501 -28.64 46.71 40.13
CA ARG A 501 -29.56 46.57 38.99
C ARG A 501 -28.91 45.84 37.81
N GLU A 502 -27.64 46.14 37.50
CA GLU A 502 -26.88 45.43 36.48
C GLU A 502 -26.73 43.92 36.81
N LYS A 503 -26.42 43.58 38.06
CA LYS A 503 -26.33 42.18 38.50
C LYS A 503 -27.67 41.45 38.42
N LEU A 504 -28.77 42.11 38.73
CA LEU A 504 -30.13 41.55 38.64
C LEU A 504 -30.64 41.41 37.20
N SER A 505 -30.05 42.13 36.22
CA SER A 505 -30.40 42.00 34.80
C SER A 505 -29.73 40.80 34.14
N GLN A 506 -28.68 40.20 34.72
CA GLN A 506 -27.98 39.03 34.19
C GLN A 506 -28.74 37.75 34.54
N ARG A 507 -29.35 37.10 33.53
CA ARG A 507 -30.08 35.83 33.71
C ARG A 507 -29.19 34.56 33.76
N HIS A 508 -27.92 34.66 33.41
CA HIS A 508 -26.94 33.55 33.47
C HIS A 508 -25.87 33.87 34.51
N PHE A 509 -25.93 33.17 35.62
CA PHE A 509 -24.91 33.22 36.67
C PHE A 509 -23.78 32.28 36.32
N GLU A 510 -22.72 32.77 35.63
CA GLU A 510 -21.44 32.07 35.59
C GLU A 510 -20.83 32.15 37.00
N HIS A 511 -20.61 30.99 37.59
CA HIS A 511 -19.86 30.84 38.84
C HIS A 511 -18.41 31.32 38.69
N GLN A 512 -18.16 32.59 38.54
CA GLN A 512 -16.84 33.17 38.71
C GLN A 512 -16.62 33.48 40.20
N ALA A 513 -15.97 32.54 40.88
CA ALA A 513 -15.47 32.73 42.23
C ALA A 513 -14.29 33.74 42.20
N SER A 514 -14.59 35.01 42.27
CA SER A 514 -13.62 36.07 42.61
C SER A 514 -13.73 36.37 44.08
N TYR A 515 -12.90 35.71 44.85
CA TYR A 515 -12.74 35.89 46.28
C TYR A 515 -11.94 37.18 46.55
N SER A 516 -12.57 38.34 46.54
CA SER A 516 -12.17 39.50 47.33
C SER A 516 -13.09 40.69 47.02
N ASP A 517 -13.66 41.34 48.02
CA ASP A 517 -14.31 42.65 48.04
C ASP A 517 -15.85 42.79 47.88
N GLN A 518 -16.67 41.73 47.95
CA GLN A 518 -18.12 41.87 47.70
C GLN A 518 -19.07 41.35 48.80
N ARG A 519 -18.69 41.36 50.08
CA ARG A 519 -19.59 40.89 51.17
C ARG A 519 -20.90 41.68 51.32
N GLN A 520 -21.03 42.88 50.74
CA GLN A 520 -22.23 43.73 50.92
C GLN A 520 -23.35 43.60 49.90
N SER A 521 -23.17 42.91 48.78
CA SER A 521 -24.22 42.72 47.74
C SER A 521 -24.69 41.27 47.58
N ILE A 522 -24.14 40.34 48.36
CA ILE A 522 -24.43 38.89 48.21
C ILE A 522 -25.86 38.54 48.59
N GLY A 523 -26.47 39.20 49.56
CA GLY A 523 -27.82 38.86 50.02
C GLY A 523 -28.93 39.06 48.98
N ILE A 524 -28.92 40.20 48.24
CA ILE A 524 -29.95 40.53 47.26
C ILE A 524 -29.82 39.66 45.98
N VAL A 525 -28.58 39.44 45.55
CA VAL A 525 -28.32 38.57 44.38
C VAL A 525 -28.73 37.13 44.68
N ASN A 526 -28.43 36.61 45.86
CA ASN A 526 -28.88 35.26 46.27
C ASN A 526 -30.41 35.13 46.35
N VAL A 527 -31.10 36.20 46.82
CA VAL A 527 -32.55 36.22 46.80
C VAL A 527 -33.09 36.15 45.37
N HIS A 528 -32.54 36.97 44.49
CA HIS A 528 -32.90 36.96 43.06
C HIS A 528 -32.63 35.59 42.42
N GLU A 529 -31.47 35.00 42.61
CA GLU A 529 -31.11 33.64 42.06
C GLU A 529 -32.13 32.59 42.54
N ARG A 530 -32.50 32.59 43.83
CA ARG A 530 -33.47 31.64 44.37
C ARG A 530 -34.86 31.80 43.74
N PHE A 531 -35.32 33.02 43.54
CA PHE A 531 -36.59 33.28 42.88
C PHE A 531 -36.57 32.92 41.40
N VAL A 532 -35.48 33.21 40.67
CA VAL A 532 -35.29 32.82 39.27
C VAL A 532 -35.28 31.29 39.13
N LEU A 533 -34.56 30.58 40.00
CA LEU A 533 -34.50 29.10 39.96
C LEU A 533 -35.86 28.46 40.28
N TYR A 534 -36.72 29.11 41.10
CA TYR A 534 -37.98 28.54 41.52
C TYR A 534 -39.15 28.90 40.60
N PHE A 535 -39.25 30.18 40.19
CA PHE A 535 -40.37 30.71 39.41
C PHE A 535 -40.06 30.91 37.92
N GLY A 536 -38.77 30.85 37.51
CA GLY A 536 -38.36 31.07 36.14
C GLY A 536 -38.76 32.43 35.59
N ASP A 537 -39.36 32.43 34.40
CA ASP A 537 -39.77 33.66 33.71
C ASP A 537 -40.99 34.37 34.34
N ARG A 538 -41.66 33.73 35.28
CA ARG A 538 -42.84 34.31 36.00
C ARG A 538 -42.43 35.34 37.07
N TYR A 539 -41.14 35.44 37.37
CA TYR A 539 -40.63 36.31 38.42
C TYR A 539 -39.94 37.54 37.85
N ALA A 540 -40.17 38.67 38.50
CA ALA A 540 -39.43 39.91 38.28
C ALA A 540 -39.22 40.65 39.61
N ILE A 541 -38.07 41.35 39.72
CA ILE A 541 -37.75 42.22 40.85
C ILE A 541 -37.36 43.60 40.35
N THR A 542 -37.86 44.63 41.03
CA THR A 542 -37.40 45.99 40.85
C THR A 542 -36.94 46.56 42.18
N ILE A 543 -35.90 47.39 42.14
CA ILE A 543 -35.38 48.04 43.33
C ILE A 543 -35.35 49.54 43.07
N GLU A 544 -35.91 50.25 44.00
CA GLU A 544 -35.90 51.72 44.07
C GLU A 544 -35.23 52.12 45.39
N SER A 545 -34.35 53.07 45.33
CA SER A 545 -33.67 53.60 46.52
C SER A 545 -33.22 55.02 46.25
N THR A 546 -33.32 55.83 47.29
CA THR A 546 -32.80 57.19 47.30
C THR A 546 -32.03 57.36 48.61
N GLU A 547 -30.88 57.98 48.52
CA GLU A 547 -30.00 58.19 49.69
C GLU A 547 -30.77 59.00 50.73
N GLN A 548 -30.76 58.55 51.99
CA GLN A 548 -31.48 59.08 53.16
C GLN A 548 -33.03 58.93 53.11
N ALA A 549 -33.58 58.20 52.14
CA ALA A 549 -35.05 58.01 51.98
C ALA A 549 -35.48 56.53 52.00
N GLY A 550 -34.50 55.57 52.16
CA GLY A 550 -34.78 54.17 52.28
C GLY A 550 -34.69 53.37 50.97
N VAL A 551 -35.13 52.13 51.02
CA VAL A 551 -35.12 51.17 49.90
C VAL A 551 -36.51 50.56 49.74
N GLN A 552 -36.90 50.38 48.46
CA GLN A 552 -38.11 49.66 48.10
C GLN A 552 -37.76 48.51 47.17
N TYR A 553 -38.07 47.29 47.58
CA TYR A 553 -38.00 46.10 46.75
C TYR A 553 -39.42 45.74 46.33
N ARG A 554 -39.65 45.61 45.02
CA ARG A 554 -40.89 45.14 44.44
C ARG A 554 -40.68 43.83 43.74
N ILE A 555 -41.24 42.78 44.24
CA ILE A 555 -41.16 41.42 43.68
C ILE A 555 -42.54 41.12 43.09
N THR A 556 -42.58 40.75 41.82
CA THR A 556 -43.78 40.34 41.09
C THR A 556 -43.69 38.91 40.64
N ILE A 557 -44.71 38.13 40.89
CA ILE A 557 -44.81 36.72 40.51
C ILE A 557 -46.13 36.52 39.75
N GLN A 558 -46.03 36.14 38.47
CA GLN A 558 -47.24 35.90 37.68
C GLN A 558 -47.97 34.64 38.17
N ASP A 559 -49.32 34.70 38.21
CA ASP A 559 -50.15 33.53 38.50
C ASP A 559 -49.97 32.44 37.41
N GLU A 560 -50.26 31.20 37.75
CA GLU A 560 -50.25 30.09 36.79
C GLU A 560 -51.31 30.20 35.73
#